data_d70de418f4b37621a685b1f68eec9903
#
_entry.id   d70de418f4b37621a685b1f68eec9903
#
_cell.length_a   1.000
_cell.length_b   1.000
_cell.length_c   1.000
_cell.angle_alpha   90.00
_cell.angle_beta   90.00
_cell.angle_gamma   90.00
#
_symmetry.space_group_name_H-M   'P 1'
#
loop_
_entity.id
_entity.type
_entity.pdbx_description
1 polymer ?
#
loop_
_entity_poly.entity_id
_entity_poly.type
_entity_poly.pdbx_seq_one_letter_code
_entity_poly.pdbx_strand_id
1 'polypeptide(L)'
;MKRILILILFFNSAHLLVSQEQKTPFQSLDVFSLEWASNPQISPDASQVIYRRNGFDIMKDRSRGNLWILNTDGSSHRKLTSREVNESNARWSPDGKRIAFVSSTDEGSELYMYWVLTGQIAKLSQLEMSPGNITWSPDGKQIAFTMFKAEKPPVIIKMPRKPTGANWAKPARITDRL
;
A
#
# COMPACT_ATOMS: atom_id res chain seq x y z
N MET A 1 58.08 -30.74 31.57
CA MET A 1 57.05 -31.09 30.55
C MET A 1 55.57 -31.04 31.05
N LYS A 2 55.27 -31.23 32.35
CA LYS A 2 53.90 -31.22 32.88
C LYS A 2 53.24 -29.83 32.95
N ARG A 3 53.98 -28.72 32.96
CA ARG A 3 53.41 -27.34 33.07
C ARG A 3 52.95 -26.74 31.74
N ILE A 4 53.41 -27.24 30.60
CA ILE A 4 53.01 -26.78 29.26
C ILE A 4 51.66 -27.37 28.82
N LEU A 5 51.30 -28.57 29.31
CA LEU A 5 50.07 -29.25 28.99
C LEU A 5 48.83 -28.57 29.60
N ILE A 6 48.97 -27.93 30.75
CA ILE A 6 47.88 -27.21 31.47
C ILE A 6 47.57 -25.89 30.78
N LEU A 7 48.56 -25.22 30.18
CA LEU A 7 48.33 -23.95 29.48
C LEU A 7 47.56 -24.12 28.14
N ILE A 8 47.74 -25.26 27.46
CA ILE A 8 47.04 -25.58 26.19
C ILE A 8 45.55 -25.92 26.45
N LEU A 9 45.24 -26.54 27.60
CA LEU A 9 43.84 -26.84 27.99
C LEU A 9 43.03 -25.59 28.33
N PHE A 10 43.65 -24.53 28.86
CA PHE A 10 42.97 -23.28 29.15
C PHE A 10 42.72 -22.41 27.93
N PHE A 11 43.53 -22.57 26.86
CA PHE A 11 43.35 -21.78 25.63
C PHE A 11 42.21 -22.32 24.72
N ASN A 12 41.82 -23.60 24.87
CA ASN A 12 40.77 -24.20 24.08
C ASN A 12 39.36 -24.00 24.66
N SER A 13 39.21 -23.53 25.91
CA SER A 13 37.88 -23.26 26.50
C SER A 13 37.33 -21.84 26.26
N ALA A 14 38.11 -20.96 25.58
CA ALA A 14 37.73 -19.58 25.36
C ALA A 14 36.87 -19.33 24.09
N HIS A 15 36.64 -20.37 23.28
CA HIS A 15 35.95 -20.20 21.98
C HIS A 15 34.44 -20.57 21.96
N LEU A 16 33.82 -20.81 23.10
CA LEU A 16 32.37 -21.14 23.16
C LEU A 16 31.48 -20.05 23.79
N LEU A 17 31.94 -18.79 23.76
CA LEU A 17 31.02 -17.68 23.95
C LEU A 17 30.33 -17.37 22.61
N VAL A 18 29.45 -18.26 22.16
CA VAL A 18 28.43 -17.92 21.18
C VAL A 18 27.58 -16.86 21.84
N SER A 19 27.73 -15.62 21.38
CA SER A 19 26.83 -14.54 21.72
C SER A 19 25.40 -15.02 21.38
N GLN A 20 24.64 -15.42 22.38
CA GLN A 20 23.20 -15.56 22.22
C GLN A 20 22.68 -14.16 21.95
N GLU A 21 22.30 -13.90 20.70
CA GLU A 21 21.58 -12.71 20.31
C GLU A 21 20.33 -12.64 21.19
N GLN A 22 20.35 -11.73 22.15
CA GLN A 22 19.27 -11.57 23.12
C GLN A 22 18.07 -11.05 22.36
N LYS A 23 17.17 -11.94 21.95
CA LYS A 23 15.92 -11.57 21.28
C LYS A 23 15.09 -10.69 22.22
N THR A 24 15.04 -9.41 21.91
CA THR A 24 14.13 -8.49 22.62
C THR A 24 12.70 -8.88 22.32
N PRO A 25 11.81 -8.98 23.33
CA PRO A 25 10.41 -9.26 23.10
C PRO A 25 9.76 -8.12 22.33
N PHE A 26 8.81 -8.45 21.45
CA PHE A 26 8.04 -7.48 20.67
C PHE A 26 7.27 -6.53 21.60
N GLN A 27 7.43 -5.22 21.37
CA GLN A 27 6.78 -4.16 22.14
C GLN A 27 5.67 -3.51 21.31
N SER A 28 4.75 -2.80 21.96
CA SER A 28 3.60 -2.17 21.33
C SER A 28 3.99 -1.16 20.24
N LEU A 29 5.12 -0.46 20.38
CA LEU A 29 5.60 0.49 19.37
C LEU A 29 6.26 -0.18 18.16
N ASP A 30 6.69 -1.43 18.28
CA ASP A 30 7.32 -2.15 17.18
C ASP A 30 6.35 -2.39 16.01
N VAL A 31 5.03 -2.31 16.27
CA VAL A 31 4.00 -2.40 15.24
C VAL A 31 4.21 -1.36 14.14
N PHE A 32 4.69 -0.16 14.47
CA PHE A 32 4.96 0.92 13.49
C PHE A 32 6.19 0.66 12.62
N SER A 33 7.05 -0.26 13.03
CA SER A 33 8.23 -0.71 12.26
C SER A 33 7.91 -1.86 11.31
N LEU A 34 6.70 -2.44 11.40
CA LEU A 34 6.31 -3.53 10.54
C LEU A 34 6.08 -3.05 9.11
N GLU A 35 6.61 -3.80 8.16
CA GLU A 35 6.37 -3.60 6.74
C GLU A 35 6.02 -4.94 6.08
N TRP A 36 5.13 -4.90 5.09
CA TRP A 36 4.76 -6.10 4.35
C TRP A 36 4.45 -5.79 2.88
N ALA A 37 4.66 -6.77 2.01
CA ALA A 37 4.32 -6.69 0.61
C ALA A 37 2.88 -7.16 0.37
N SER A 38 2.19 -6.52 -0.58
CA SER A 38 0.86 -6.94 -1.04
C SER A 38 0.67 -6.64 -2.54
N ASN A 39 -0.33 -7.29 -3.13
CA ASN A 39 -0.73 -7.09 -4.53
C ASN A 39 0.43 -7.20 -5.54
N PRO A 40 1.24 -8.27 -5.54
CA PRO A 40 2.28 -8.44 -6.54
C PRO A 40 1.67 -8.64 -7.94
N GLN A 41 2.32 -8.04 -8.94
CA GLN A 41 1.96 -8.16 -10.35
C GLN A 41 3.24 -8.36 -11.16
N ILE A 42 3.27 -9.42 -11.95
CA ILE A 42 4.39 -9.71 -12.87
C ILE A 42 4.13 -8.96 -14.17
N SER A 43 5.16 -8.39 -14.77
CA SER A 43 5.09 -7.78 -16.09
C SER A 43 4.76 -8.83 -17.17
N PRO A 44 4.13 -8.46 -18.29
CA PRO A 44 3.76 -9.41 -19.34
C PRO A 44 4.93 -10.22 -19.93
N ASP A 45 6.14 -9.66 -19.93
CA ASP A 45 7.37 -10.30 -20.35
C ASP A 45 8.09 -11.09 -19.25
N ALA A 46 7.48 -11.15 -18.04
CA ALA A 46 8.02 -11.78 -16.84
C ALA A 46 9.38 -11.24 -16.36
N SER A 47 9.82 -10.06 -16.81
CA SER A 47 11.11 -9.47 -16.46
C SER A 47 11.08 -8.70 -15.14
N GLN A 48 9.90 -8.18 -14.74
CA GLN A 48 9.74 -7.31 -13.57
C GLN A 48 8.53 -7.69 -12.73
N VAL A 49 8.62 -7.33 -11.45
CA VAL A 49 7.51 -7.45 -10.49
C VAL A 49 7.25 -6.06 -9.89
N ILE A 50 5.98 -5.66 -9.87
CA ILE A 50 5.49 -4.51 -9.11
C ILE A 50 4.68 -5.01 -7.93
N TYR A 51 4.84 -4.38 -6.77
CA TYR A 51 4.07 -4.71 -5.58
C TYR A 51 3.85 -3.47 -4.72
N ARG A 52 2.91 -3.54 -3.80
CA ARG A 52 2.72 -2.50 -2.78
C ARG A 52 3.47 -2.87 -1.52
N ARG A 53 4.38 -2.01 -1.07
CA ARG A 53 5.01 -2.08 0.26
C ARG A 53 4.18 -1.26 1.23
N ASN A 54 3.67 -1.91 2.23
CA ASN A 54 2.81 -1.33 3.25
C ASN A 54 3.59 -1.12 4.54
N GLY A 55 3.13 -0.20 5.36
CA GLY A 55 3.64 0.09 6.69
C GLY A 55 2.68 1.00 7.43
N PHE A 56 3.12 1.56 8.54
CA PHE A 56 2.34 2.47 9.36
C PHE A 56 3.01 3.83 9.46
N ASP A 57 2.20 4.86 9.64
CA ASP A 57 2.62 6.23 9.92
C ASP A 57 2.16 6.57 11.35
N ILE A 58 3.11 6.57 12.28
CA ILE A 58 2.84 6.84 13.71
C ILE A 58 2.32 8.26 13.94
N MET A 59 2.74 9.24 13.12
CA MET A 59 2.33 10.63 13.27
C MET A 59 0.88 10.87 12.85
N LYS A 60 0.36 10.02 11.97
CA LYS A 60 -0.99 10.14 11.42
C LYS A 60 -1.91 9.01 11.89
N ASP A 61 -1.40 8.09 12.71
CA ASP A 61 -2.11 6.88 13.18
C ASP A 61 -2.87 6.17 12.05
N ARG A 62 -2.19 5.95 10.93
CA ARG A 62 -2.78 5.30 9.76
C ARG A 62 -1.80 4.43 8.99
N SER A 63 -2.31 3.49 8.22
CA SER A 63 -1.50 2.72 7.28
C SER A 63 -1.06 3.57 6.10
N ARG A 64 0.15 3.31 5.61
CA ARG A 64 0.72 3.89 4.39
C ARG A 64 1.15 2.78 3.44
N GLY A 65 1.27 3.10 2.17
CA GLY A 65 1.80 2.15 1.19
C GLY A 65 2.16 2.83 -0.11
N ASN A 66 3.29 2.39 -0.68
CA ASN A 66 3.80 2.86 -1.95
C ASN A 66 4.04 1.68 -2.90
N LEU A 67 4.06 1.97 -4.18
CA LEU A 67 4.40 0.99 -5.20
C LEU A 67 5.92 0.86 -5.34
N TRP A 68 6.37 -0.39 -5.40
CA TRP A 68 7.76 -0.76 -5.59
C TRP A 68 7.88 -1.67 -6.81
N ILE A 69 9.00 -1.58 -7.49
CA ILE A 69 9.32 -2.38 -8.66
C ILE A 69 10.71 -2.98 -8.51
N LEU A 70 10.88 -4.22 -8.99
CA LEU A 70 12.16 -4.92 -9.04
C LEU A 70 12.19 -5.84 -10.26
N ASN A 71 13.38 -6.21 -10.67
CA ASN A 71 13.54 -7.27 -11.67
C ASN A 71 13.28 -8.65 -11.02
N THR A 72 12.89 -9.64 -11.80
CA THR A 72 12.59 -11.00 -11.28
C THR A 72 13.80 -11.72 -10.69
N ASP A 73 15.01 -11.27 -11.00
CA ASP A 73 16.25 -11.72 -10.36
C ASP A 73 16.55 -11.02 -9.01
N GLY A 74 15.66 -10.12 -8.56
CA GLY A 74 15.79 -9.34 -7.34
C GLY A 74 16.57 -8.03 -7.49
N SER A 75 17.18 -7.77 -8.63
CA SER A 75 17.92 -6.53 -8.89
C SER A 75 17.00 -5.33 -9.12
N SER A 76 17.57 -4.14 -9.17
CA SER A 76 16.85 -2.87 -9.48
C SER A 76 15.66 -2.58 -8.57
N HIS A 77 15.72 -3.04 -7.32
CA HIS A 77 14.64 -2.86 -6.34
C HIS A 77 14.54 -1.39 -5.90
N ARG A 78 13.43 -0.74 -6.25
CA ARG A 78 13.21 0.69 -5.98
C ARG A 78 11.73 1.05 -5.86
N LYS A 79 11.43 2.21 -5.26
CA LYS A 79 10.10 2.82 -5.36
C LYS A 79 9.76 3.07 -6.83
N LEU A 80 8.49 2.86 -7.21
CA LEU A 80 8.02 3.18 -8.56
C LEU A 80 7.99 4.69 -8.79
N THR A 81 7.54 5.44 -7.79
CA THR A 81 7.42 6.90 -7.82
C THR A 81 8.17 7.53 -6.66
N SER A 82 8.56 8.80 -6.79
CA SER A 82 9.15 9.60 -5.70
C SER A 82 8.11 10.33 -4.84
N ARG A 83 6.83 10.11 -5.08
CA ARG A 83 5.73 10.81 -4.41
C ARG A 83 5.52 10.28 -2.99
N GLU A 84 5.31 11.17 -2.03
CA GLU A 84 4.99 10.83 -0.63
C GLU A 84 3.48 10.75 -0.39
N VAL A 85 2.82 9.87 -1.17
CA VAL A 85 1.37 9.63 -1.15
C VAL A 85 1.09 8.14 -1.13
N ASN A 86 -0.11 7.75 -0.71
CA ASN A 86 -0.53 6.36 -0.79
C ASN A 86 -0.78 5.96 -2.25
N GLU A 87 -0.21 4.82 -2.64
CA GLU A 87 -0.35 4.24 -3.98
C GLU A 87 -0.82 2.79 -3.87
N SER A 88 -1.68 2.37 -4.79
CA SER A 88 -2.29 1.03 -4.76
C SER A 88 -2.81 0.60 -6.13
N ASN A 89 -3.31 -0.64 -6.20
CA ASN A 89 -4.01 -1.19 -7.37
C ASN A 89 -3.24 -1.07 -8.69
N ALA A 90 -1.91 -1.29 -8.66
CA ALA A 90 -1.11 -1.26 -9.87
C ALA A 90 -1.51 -2.38 -10.84
N ARG A 91 -1.56 -2.06 -12.13
CA ARG A 91 -1.82 -3.00 -13.22
C ARG A 91 -0.95 -2.67 -14.43
N TRP A 92 -0.20 -3.66 -14.89
CA TRP A 92 0.54 -3.58 -16.12
C TRP A 92 -0.39 -3.47 -17.33
N SER A 93 -0.04 -2.62 -18.29
CA SER A 93 -0.66 -2.70 -19.62
C SER A 93 -0.24 -3.99 -20.34
N PRO A 94 -1.05 -4.51 -21.27
CA PRO A 94 -0.73 -5.76 -21.97
C PRO A 94 0.60 -5.74 -22.73
N ASP A 95 1.06 -4.55 -23.16
CA ASP A 95 2.34 -4.35 -23.84
C ASP A 95 3.54 -4.18 -22.89
N GLY A 96 3.30 -4.19 -21.56
CA GLY A 96 4.34 -4.00 -20.53
C GLY A 96 4.96 -2.61 -20.47
N LYS A 97 4.49 -1.64 -21.26
CA LYS A 97 5.11 -0.31 -21.36
C LYS A 97 4.55 0.70 -20.36
N ARG A 98 3.40 0.42 -19.79
CA ARG A 98 2.68 1.33 -18.90
C ARG A 98 2.15 0.59 -17.68
N ILE A 99 1.98 1.33 -16.59
CA ILE A 99 1.37 0.85 -15.35
C ILE A 99 0.28 1.83 -14.97
N ALA A 100 -0.97 1.37 -14.86
CA ALA A 100 -2.05 2.12 -14.29
C ALA A 100 -2.12 1.85 -12.78
N PHE A 101 -2.35 2.86 -11.96
CA PHE A 101 -2.43 2.72 -10.51
C PHE A 101 -3.30 3.81 -9.89
N VAL A 102 -3.72 3.59 -8.65
CA VAL A 102 -4.43 4.59 -7.84
C VAL A 102 -3.44 5.31 -6.94
N SER A 103 -3.50 6.63 -6.94
CA SER A 103 -2.78 7.47 -5.99
C SER A 103 -3.79 8.26 -5.15
N SER A 104 -3.63 8.20 -3.82
CA SER A 104 -4.54 8.79 -2.85
C SER A 104 -3.85 9.88 -2.06
N THR A 105 -4.49 11.06 -2.00
CA THR A 105 -4.12 12.19 -1.16
C THR A 105 -5.24 12.45 -0.15
N ASP A 106 -5.07 13.46 0.68
CA ASP A 106 -6.13 13.91 1.60
C ASP A 106 -7.33 14.54 0.83
N GLU A 107 -7.13 14.94 -0.44
CA GLU A 107 -8.16 15.50 -1.32
C GLU A 107 -8.97 14.42 -2.06
N GLY A 108 -8.48 13.18 -2.10
CA GLY A 108 -9.14 12.08 -2.79
C GLY A 108 -8.18 11.11 -3.46
N SER A 109 -8.76 10.17 -4.19
CA SER A 109 -8.02 9.12 -4.90
C SER A 109 -8.28 9.21 -6.39
N GLU A 110 -7.21 9.16 -7.16
CA GLU A 110 -7.24 9.36 -8.60
C GLU A 110 -6.49 8.26 -9.34
N LEU A 111 -6.85 8.06 -10.58
CA LEU A 111 -6.16 7.15 -11.50
C LEU A 111 -4.96 7.84 -12.13
N TYR A 112 -3.81 7.18 -12.06
CA TYR A 112 -2.56 7.63 -12.65
C TYR A 112 -2.01 6.59 -13.63
N MET A 113 -1.16 7.07 -14.53
CA MET A 113 -0.37 6.26 -15.44
C MET A 113 1.12 6.54 -15.24
N TYR A 114 1.90 5.47 -15.25
CA TYR A 114 3.35 5.50 -15.25
C TYR A 114 3.87 4.87 -16.53
N TRP A 115 4.79 5.54 -17.23
CA TRP A 115 5.49 5.02 -18.41
C TRP A 115 6.82 4.40 -17.98
N VAL A 116 6.95 3.10 -18.19
CA VAL A 116 8.09 2.32 -17.65
C VAL A 116 9.43 2.79 -18.21
N LEU A 117 9.49 3.09 -19.51
CA LEU A 117 10.73 3.52 -20.16
C LEU A 117 11.20 4.91 -19.74
N THR A 118 10.29 5.86 -19.59
CA THR A 118 10.62 7.26 -19.35
C THR A 118 10.53 7.67 -17.89
N GLY A 119 9.85 6.88 -17.04
CA GLY A 119 9.55 7.23 -15.67
C GLY A 119 8.52 8.35 -15.51
N GLN A 120 7.90 8.78 -16.60
CA GLN A 120 6.88 9.84 -16.58
C GLN A 120 5.62 9.35 -15.88
N ILE A 121 4.93 10.29 -15.22
CA ILE A 121 3.66 10.04 -14.52
C ILE A 121 2.64 11.07 -15.00
N ALA A 122 1.44 10.62 -15.30
CA ALA A 122 0.30 11.50 -15.59
C ALA A 122 -0.93 11.09 -14.79
N LYS A 123 -1.69 12.09 -14.32
CA LYS A 123 -3.03 11.91 -13.78
C LYS A 123 -3.99 11.69 -14.95
N LEU A 124 -4.78 10.63 -14.91
CA LEU A 124 -5.74 10.27 -15.96
C LEU A 124 -7.16 10.71 -15.67
N SER A 125 -7.49 10.89 -14.41
CA SER A 125 -8.88 11.10 -13.99
C SER A 125 -9.04 12.27 -13.04
N GLN A 126 -10.28 12.73 -12.93
CA GLN A 126 -10.75 13.60 -11.88
C GLN A 126 -12.07 13.02 -11.39
N LEU A 127 -12.00 12.21 -10.33
CA LEU A 127 -13.08 11.36 -9.86
C LEU A 127 -13.64 11.88 -8.54
N GLU A 128 -14.95 11.73 -8.36
CA GLU A 128 -15.62 12.09 -7.10
C GLU A 128 -15.33 11.07 -5.98
N MET A 129 -15.05 9.83 -6.36
CA MET A 129 -14.80 8.72 -5.43
C MET A 129 -13.60 7.89 -5.88
N SER A 130 -13.02 7.16 -4.93
CA SER A 130 -11.85 6.32 -5.18
C SER A 130 -12.13 5.21 -6.20
N PRO A 131 -11.34 5.10 -7.28
CA PRO A 131 -11.45 4.00 -8.23
C PRO A 131 -10.85 2.71 -7.64
N GLY A 132 -11.45 1.57 -8.00
CA GLY A 132 -10.98 0.24 -7.65
C GLY A 132 -10.99 -0.71 -8.85
N ASN A 133 -10.51 -1.93 -8.66
CA ASN A 133 -10.57 -3.01 -9.66
C ASN A 133 -10.13 -2.58 -11.09
N ILE A 134 -8.98 -1.91 -11.18
CA ILE A 134 -8.44 -1.47 -12.46
C ILE A 134 -8.15 -2.68 -13.35
N THR A 135 -8.59 -2.60 -14.59
CA THR A 135 -8.34 -3.61 -15.62
C THR A 135 -8.08 -2.95 -16.98
N TRP A 136 -7.11 -3.45 -17.73
CA TRP A 136 -6.84 -3.01 -19.09
C TRP A 136 -7.65 -3.80 -20.10
N SER A 137 -8.04 -3.16 -21.20
CA SER A 137 -8.50 -3.88 -22.38
C SER A 137 -7.35 -4.69 -22.98
N PRO A 138 -7.62 -5.82 -23.66
CA PRO A 138 -6.59 -6.66 -24.26
C PRO A 138 -5.68 -5.93 -25.27
N ASP A 139 -6.21 -4.91 -25.96
CA ASP A 139 -5.47 -4.07 -26.90
C ASP A 139 -4.68 -2.92 -26.22
N GLY A 140 -4.78 -2.80 -24.89
CA GLY A 140 -4.10 -1.77 -24.11
C GLY A 140 -4.56 -0.33 -24.34
N LYS A 141 -5.70 -0.12 -25.00
CA LYS A 141 -6.18 1.22 -25.34
C LYS A 141 -7.14 1.80 -24.32
N GLN A 142 -7.79 0.94 -23.52
CA GLN A 142 -8.80 1.35 -22.55
C GLN A 142 -8.48 0.80 -21.16
N ILE A 143 -8.96 1.50 -20.14
CA ILE A 143 -8.90 1.07 -18.75
C ILE A 143 -10.33 1.09 -18.20
N ALA A 144 -10.78 -0.04 -17.68
CA ALA A 144 -12.00 -0.15 -16.92
C ALA A 144 -11.68 -0.13 -15.42
N PHE A 145 -12.55 0.44 -14.61
CA PHE A 145 -12.45 0.44 -13.15
C PHE A 145 -13.85 0.48 -12.53
N THR A 146 -13.95 0.09 -11.28
CA THR A 146 -15.18 0.26 -10.49
C THR A 146 -15.07 1.50 -9.63
N MET A 147 -16.21 2.16 -9.39
CA MET A 147 -16.29 3.30 -8.49
C MET A 147 -17.62 3.27 -7.77
N PHE A 148 -17.62 3.53 -6.46
CA PHE A 148 -18.84 3.69 -5.72
C PHE A 148 -19.49 5.04 -6.07
N LYS A 149 -20.76 5.03 -6.41
CA LYS A 149 -21.54 6.26 -6.60
C LYS A 149 -22.59 6.36 -5.51
N ALA A 150 -22.44 7.35 -4.64
CA ALA A 150 -23.45 7.61 -3.62
C ALA A 150 -24.71 8.20 -4.28
N GLU A 151 -25.81 7.49 -4.23
CA GLU A 151 -27.10 8.02 -4.59
C GLU A 151 -27.80 8.62 -3.36
N LYS A 152 -28.51 9.72 -3.57
CA LYS A 152 -29.36 10.24 -2.50
C LYS A 152 -30.50 9.23 -2.25
N PRO A 153 -30.73 8.82 -1.00
CA PRO A 153 -31.82 7.90 -0.71
C PRO A 153 -33.13 8.51 -1.21
N PRO A 154 -34.07 7.69 -1.73
CA PRO A 154 -35.37 8.18 -2.18
C PRO A 154 -36.07 8.85 -1.01
N VAL A 155 -36.64 10.04 -1.25
CA VAL A 155 -37.44 10.76 -0.25
C VAL A 155 -38.81 10.06 -0.18
N ILE A 156 -38.95 9.12 0.75
CA ILE A 156 -40.17 8.33 0.95
C ILE A 156 -41.26 9.23 1.52
N ILE A 157 -40.90 10.17 2.40
CA ILE A 157 -41.82 11.12 3.03
C ILE A 157 -41.21 12.51 3.00
N LYS A 158 -41.95 13.50 2.48
CA LYS A 158 -41.52 14.89 2.53
C LYS A 158 -41.86 15.46 3.91
N MET A 159 -40.84 15.53 4.77
CA MET A 159 -41.02 16.13 6.09
C MET A 159 -41.38 17.60 5.99
N PRO A 160 -42.26 18.12 6.88
CA PRO A 160 -42.56 19.55 6.93
C PRO A 160 -41.24 20.34 7.19
N ARG A 161 -41.21 21.58 6.68
CA ARG A 161 -40.07 22.45 6.94
C ARG A 161 -39.99 22.76 8.44
N LYS A 162 -38.78 22.72 8.98
CA LYS A 162 -38.52 23.10 10.35
C LYS A 162 -38.94 24.56 10.57
N PRO A 163 -39.78 24.86 11.56
CA PRO A 163 -40.14 26.26 11.90
C PRO A 163 -38.89 27.04 12.31
N THR A 164 -38.88 28.34 12.04
CA THR A 164 -37.79 29.22 12.45
C THR A 164 -37.63 29.18 13.99
N GLY A 165 -36.42 28.95 14.46
CA GLY A 165 -36.11 28.85 15.90
C GLY A 165 -36.38 27.47 16.55
N ALA A 166 -37.00 26.51 15.85
CA ALA A 166 -37.19 25.17 16.41
C ALA A 166 -35.86 24.39 16.48
N ASN A 167 -35.64 23.63 17.52
CA ASN A 167 -34.48 22.76 17.69
C ASN A 167 -34.91 21.28 17.56
N TRP A 168 -35.01 20.80 16.33
CA TRP A 168 -35.41 19.41 16.10
C TRP A 168 -34.23 18.48 16.33
N ALA A 169 -34.49 17.29 16.88
CA ALA A 169 -33.51 16.21 16.98
C ALA A 169 -32.99 15.84 15.59
N LYS A 170 -31.76 15.39 15.50
CA LYS A 170 -31.21 14.84 14.27
C LYS A 170 -32.09 13.66 13.81
N PRO A 171 -32.39 13.52 12.51
CA PRO A 171 -33.12 12.36 12.01
C PRO A 171 -32.41 11.06 12.40
N ALA A 172 -33.17 10.00 12.64
CA ALA A 172 -32.63 8.69 12.93
C ALA A 172 -31.70 8.26 11.78
N ARG A 173 -30.52 7.76 12.13
CA ARG A 173 -29.58 7.21 11.16
C ARG A 173 -30.05 5.80 10.80
N ILE A 174 -30.54 5.62 9.56
CA ILE A 174 -30.82 4.30 9.01
C ILE A 174 -29.45 3.69 8.63
N THR A 175 -29.06 2.61 9.27
CA THR A 175 -27.90 1.80 8.88
C THR A 175 -28.46 0.51 8.27
N ASP A 176 -28.47 0.42 6.95
CA ASP A 176 -28.67 -0.85 6.24
C ASP A 176 -27.37 -1.63 6.32
N ARG A 177 -27.18 -2.33 7.44
CA ARG A 177 -26.20 -3.41 7.56
C ARG A 177 -27.02 -4.68 7.74
N LEU A 178 -27.10 -5.45 6.69
CA LEU A 178 -27.29 -6.90 6.75
C LEU A 178 -25.96 -7.57 7.01
#